data_cc6b0c7d229db24322962073703636c2
#
_entry.id   cc6b0c7d229db24322962073703636c2
#
_cell.length_a   1.000
_cell.length_b   1.000
_cell.length_c   1.000
_cell.angle_alpha   90.00
_cell.angle_beta   90.00
_cell.angle_gamma   90.00
#
_symmetry.space_group_name_H-M   'P 1'
#
loop_
_entity.id
_entity.type
_entity.pdbx_description
1 polymer ?
#
loop_
_entity_poly.entity_id
_entity_poly.type
_entity_poly.pdbx_seq_one_letter_code
_entity_poly.pdbx_strand_id
1 'polypeptide(L)'
;QNGYTKDLCDKLVELVLQYEFFADVAQDPTLACALEGVKQINSFKPDVIIALGGGSPMDAAKIMWVLYEHPDADFQSMSMDFMDIRKRIYRFPKMGEKAMMVAIPTSSGTGSEVTPFAIITDEKTGTKWPLADYELLPTMAIVDVDNMMNQPKGLTSASGIDAMTHAIEAYVSIMASPFTDGLALEAIKLVFKYLPSAYENGSNDPYAREKMAEASCIAGMAFANAFLGLNHSMAHKLGAYHHLPHGVANAVILTDVIRYNAAEVP
;
A
#
# COMPACT_ATOMS: atom_id res chain seq x y z
N GLN A 1 -12.80 -12.95 -0.18
CA GLN A 1 -13.37 -14.09 -0.91
C GLN A 1 -12.41 -15.29 -0.95
N ASN A 2 -11.15 -15.15 -0.54
CA ASN A 2 -10.11 -16.19 -0.62
C ASN A 2 -9.93 -16.99 0.68
N GLY A 3 -10.86 -16.92 1.63
CA GLY A 3 -10.80 -17.68 2.89
C GLY A 3 -10.06 -17.01 4.04
N TYR A 4 -9.14 -16.09 3.78
CA TYR A 4 -8.30 -15.43 4.80
C TYR A 4 -9.09 -14.75 5.93
N THR A 5 -10.20 -14.14 5.58
CA THR A 5 -11.08 -13.48 6.54
C THR A 5 -11.71 -14.46 7.54
N LYS A 6 -12.04 -15.66 7.05
CA LYS A 6 -12.62 -16.69 7.91
C LYS A 6 -11.62 -17.12 8.99
N ASP A 7 -10.39 -17.39 8.60
CA ASP A 7 -9.35 -17.84 9.53
C ASP A 7 -9.05 -16.78 10.60
N LEU A 8 -9.02 -15.51 10.20
CA LEU A 8 -8.88 -14.39 11.16
C LEU A 8 -10.09 -14.32 12.09
N CYS A 9 -11.32 -14.37 11.57
CA CYS A 9 -12.53 -14.32 12.38
C CYS A 9 -12.61 -15.50 13.35
N ASP A 10 -12.26 -16.70 12.93
CA ASP A 10 -12.24 -17.88 13.77
C ASP A 10 -11.26 -17.70 14.96
N LYS A 11 -10.07 -17.15 14.70
CA LYS A 11 -9.11 -16.81 15.77
C LYS A 11 -9.63 -15.75 16.73
N LEU A 12 -10.32 -14.73 16.23
CA LEU A 12 -10.91 -13.69 17.11
C LEU A 12 -12.01 -14.28 18.01
N VAL A 13 -12.82 -15.20 17.47
CA VAL A 13 -13.83 -15.93 18.24
C VAL A 13 -13.20 -16.82 19.32
N GLU A 14 -12.14 -17.56 18.98
CA GLU A 14 -11.40 -18.39 19.94
C GLU A 14 -10.83 -17.55 21.11
N LEU A 15 -10.41 -16.32 20.83
CA LEU A 15 -9.89 -15.38 21.82
C LEU A 15 -11.01 -14.62 22.58
N VAL A 16 -12.28 -14.90 22.29
CA VAL A 16 -13.44 -14.24 22.89
C VAL A 16 -13.46 -12.72 22.63
N LEU A 17 -12.92 -12.29 21.50
CA LEU A 17 -12.90 -10.90 21.10
C LEU A 17 -14.19 -10.56 20.33
N GLN A 18 -14.75 -9.38 20.61
CA GLN A 18 -15.86 -8.85 19.81
C GLN A 18 -15.29 -8.24 18.54
N TYR A 19 -15.89 -8.53 17.39
CA TYR A 19 -15.49 -7.96 16.11
C TYR A 19 -16.69 -7.68 15.21
N GLU A 20 -16.53 -6.72 14.34
CA GLU A 20 -17.37 -6.51 13.17
C GLU A 20 -16.53 -6.55 11.90
N PHE A 21 -17.17 -6.83 10.79
CA PHE A 21 -16.49 -7.11 9.52
C PHE A 21 -17.07 -6.26 8.40
N PHE A 22 -16.19 -5.53 7.68
CA PHE A 22 -16.53 -4.76 6.50
C PHE A 22 -15.75 -5.28 5.29
N ALA A 23 -16.46 -5.76 4.25
CA ALA A 23 -15.86 -6.43 3.08
C ALA A 23 -16.09 -5.70 1.75
N ASP A 24 -16.93 -4.68 1.73
CA ASP A 24 -17.38 -4.03 0.50
C ASP A 24 -16.36 -3.00 -0.03
N VAL A 25 -15.10 -3.42 -0.11
CA VAL A 25 -14.02 -2.59 -0.66
C VAL A 25 -13.71 -3.04 -2.08
N ALA A 26 -14.02 -2.17 -3.05
CA ALA A 26 -13.65 -2.38 -4.44
C ALA A 26 -12.17 -2.04 -4.72
N GLN A 27 -11.67 -2.45 -5.88
CA GLN A 27 -10.42 -1.94 -6.41
C GLN A 27 -10.57 -0.42 -6.64
N ASP A 28 -9.54 0.37 -6.34
CA ASP A 28 -9.59 1.84 -6.32
C ASP A 28 -10.70 2.36 -5.37
N PRO A 29 -10.47 2.31 -4.04
CA PRO A 29 -11.49 2.63 -3.06
C PRO A 29 -11.99 4.06 -3.19
N THR A 30 -13.30 4.23 -3.01
CA THR A 30 -13.97 5.51 -3.16
C THR A 30 -14.26 6.13 -1.80
N LEU A 31 -14.45 7.45 -1.78
CA LEU A 31 -14.84 8.16 -0.56
C LEU A 31 -16.20 7.65 -0.03
N ALA A 32 -17.15 7.33 -0.92
CA ALA A 32 -18.43 6.77 -0.53
C ALA A 32 -18.27 5.42 0.17
N CYS A 33 -17.41 4.53 -0.35
CA CYS A 33 -17.08 3.26 0.29
C CYS A 33 -16.49 3.48 1.71
N ALA A 34 -15.54 4.41 1.85
CA ALA A 34 -14.96 4.73 3.14
C ALA A 34 -16.00 5.27 4.14
N LEU A 35 -16.91 6.14 3.70
CA LEU A 35 -17.97 6.67 4.54
C LEU A 35 -18.96 5.60 5.01
N GLU A 36 -19.27 4.59 4.20
CA GLU A 36 -20.10 3.45 4.65
C GLU A 36 -19.39 2.64 5.74
N GLY A 37 -18.10 2.34 5.56
CA GLY A 37 -17.31 1.67 6.60
C GLY A 37 -17.24 2.48 7.90
N VAL A 38 -17.10 3.79 7.80
CA VAL A 38 -17.08 4.68 8.98
C VAL A 38 -18.41 4.65 9.76
N LYS A 39 -19.56 4.50 9.09
CA LYS A 39 -20.84 4.34 9.81
C LYS A 39 -20.83 3.11 10.71
N GLN A 40 -20.31 2.00 10.19
CA GLN A 40 -20.17 0.76 10.96
C GLN A 40 -19.17 0.92 12.10
N ILE A 41 -18.00 1.50 11.82
CA ILE A 41 -16.97 1.81 12.83
C ILE A 41 -17.54 2.67 13.97
N ASN A 42 -18.29 3.72 13.65
CA ASN A 42 -18.90 4.61 14.65
C ASN A 42 -19.97 3.90 15.53
N SER A 43 -20.65 2.89 14.97
CA SER A 43 -21.60 2.07 15.72
C SER A 43 -20.90 1.10 16.67
N PHE A 44 -19.88 0.42 16.18
CA PHE A 44 -19.11 -0.60 16.92
C PHE A 44 -18.11 -0.01 17.91
N LYS A 45 -17.44 1.12 17.52
CA LYS A 45 -16.43 1.83 18.30
C LYS A 45 -15.21 0.95 18.66
N PRO A 46 -14.51 0.43 17.66
CA PRO A 46 -13.35 -0.42 17.89
C PRO A 46 -12.19 0.36 18.51
N ASP A 47 -11.37 -0.34 19.28
CA ASP A 47 -10.05 0.11 19.74
C ASP A 47 -8.91 -0.41 18.82
N VAL A 48 -9.22 -1.35 17.92
CA VAL A 48 -8.31 -1.86 16.89
C VAL A 48 -9.03 -1.97 15.56
N ILE A 49 -8.41 -1.46 14.49
CA ILE A 49 -8.84 -1.63 13.10
C ILE A 49 -7.84 -2.57 12.42
N ILE A 50 -8.32 -3.72 11.93
CA ILE A 50 -7.49 -4.68 11.20
C ILE A 50 -7.78 -4.56 9.70
N ALA A 51 -6.78 -4.14 8.92
CA ALA A 51 -6.84 -4.09 7.47
C ALA A 51 -6.21 -5.37 6.88
N LEU A 52 -7.04 -6.28 6.40
CA LEU A 52 -6.60 -7.52 5.76
C LEU A 52 -6.85 -7.45 4.25
N GLY A 53 -5.78 -7.42 3.44
CA GLY A 53 -5.94 -7.36 1.98
C GLY A 53 -4.70 -6.82 1.25
N GLY A 54 -4.87 -6.43 -0.01
CA GLY A 54 -3.87 -5.70 -0.79
C GLY A 54 -3.92 -4.19 -0.53
N GLY A 55 -3.35 -3.39 -1.43
CA GLY A 55 -3.30 -1.92 -1.30
C GLY A 55 -4.67 -1.28 -1.12
N SER A 56 -5.66 -1.62 -1.96
CA SER A 56 -6.99 -0.98 -1.90
C SER A 56 -7.73 -1.17 -0.56
N PRO A 57 -7.82 -2.38 0.03
CA PRO A 57 -8.36 -2.53 1.37
C PRO A 57 -7.58 -1.77 2.45
N MET A 58 -6.25 -1.70 2.34
CA MET A 58 -5.43 -0.96 3.29
C MET A 58 -5.64 0.55 3.17
N ASP A 59 -5.67 1.08 1.95
CA ASP A 59 -5.93 2.49 1.71
C ASP A 59 -7.32 2.89 2.21
N ALA A 60 -8.35 2.08 1.91
CA ALA A 60 -9.69 2.29 2.45
C ALA A 60 -9.71 2.30 3.98
N ALA A 61 -9.02 1.34 4.61
CA ALA A 61 -8.95 1.25 6.07
C ALA A 61 -8.23 2.46 6.69
N LYS A 62 -7.14 2.95 6.08
CA LYS A 62 -6.45 4.18 6.50
C LYS A 62 -7.40 5.39 6.44
N ILE A 63 -8.17 5.53 5.36
CA ILE A 63 -9.14 6.62 5.21
C ILE A 63 -10.27 6.48 6.23
N MET A 64 -10.80 5.27 6.43
CA MET A 64 -11.81 5.00 7.46
C MET A 64 -11.27 5.34 8.86
N TRP A 65 -10.03 5.01 9.14
CA TRP A 65 -9.35 5.33 10.39
C TRP A 65 -9.26 6.85 10.60
N VAL A 66 -8.83 7.61 9.58
CA VAL A 66 -8.82 9.08 9.64
C VAL A 66 -10.20 9.63 9.96
N LEU A 67 -11.23 9.20 9.24
CA LEU A 67 -12.59 9.70 9.44
C LEU A 67 -13.21 9.28 10.79
N TYR A 68 -12.81 8.13 11.32
CA TYR A 68 -13.22 7.69 12.67
C TYR A 68 -12.59 8.56 13.76
N GLU A 69 -11.29 8.81 13.63
CA GLU A 69 -10.57 9.66 14.61
C GLU A 69 -10.96 11.13 14.48
N HIS A 70 -11.08 11.62 13.24
CA HIS A 70 -11.30 13.01 12.88
C HIS A 70 -12.42 13.15 11.84
N PRO A 71 -13.70 13.15 12.28
CA PRO A 71 -14.85 13.22 11.37
C PRO A 71 -14.91 14.47 10.49
N ASP A 72 -14.27 15.56 10.94
CA ASP A 72 -14.22 16.83 10.22
C ASP A 72 -12.97 16.98 9.32
N ALA A 73 -12.23 15.88 9.07
CA ALA A 73 -11.03 15.90 8.23
C ALA A 73 -11.35 16.35 6.80
N ASP A 74 -10.63 17.36 6.33
CA ASP A 74 -10.76 17.88 4.96
C ASP A 74 -9.71 17.24 4.05
N PHE A 75 -10.11 16.24 3.28
CA PHE A 75 -9.23 15.51 2.36
C PHE A 75 -8.61 16.41 1.30
N GLN A 76 -9.30 17.47 0.87
CA GLN A 76 -8.75 18.39 -0.12
C GLN A 76 -7.52 19.11 0.44
N SER A 77 -7.63 19.65 1.64
CA SER A 77 -6.51 20.31 2.33
C SER A 77 -5.39 19.33 2.67
N MET A 78 -5.72 18.12 3.09
CA MET A 78 -4.74 17.07 3.39
C MET A 78 -3.97 16.63 2.14
N SER A 79 -4.65 16.49 0.99
CA SER A 79 -4.02 16.16 -0.31
C SER A 79 -3.13 17.29 -0.82
N MET A 80 -3.53 18.55 -0.63
CA MET A 80 -2.70 19.72 -1.02
C MET A 80 -1.40 19.81 -0.22
N ASP A 81 -1.40 19.37 1.04
CA ASP A 81 -0.21 19.34 1.87
C ASP A 81 0.86 18.38 1.34
N PHE A 82 0.43 17.28 0.74
CA PHE A 82 1.34 16.35 0.08
C PHE A 82 1.97 16.93 -1.20
N MET A 83 1.24 17.75 -1.94
CA MET A 83 1.70 18.31 -3.21
C MET A 83 2.85 19.33 -3.06
N ASP A 84 2.98 19.98 -1.90
CA ASP A 84 4.09 20.87 -1.60
C ASP A 84 4.54 20.77 -0.13
N ILE A 85 5.45 19.82 0.11
CA ILE A 85 6.02 19.55 1.45
C ILE A 85 6.71 20.77 2.08
N ARG A 86 7.04 21.80 1.30
CA ARG A 86 7.69 23.03 1.77
C ARG A 86 6.69 24.05 2.32
N LYS A 87 5.42 23.91 1.94
CA LYS A 87 4.33 24.81 2.30
C LYS A 87 3.26 24.12 3.14
N ARG A 88 3.66 23.39 4.17
CA ARG A 88 2.72 22.74 5.09
C ARG A 88 1.82 23.75 5.78
N ILE A 89 0.72 24.09 5.13
CA ILE A 89 -0.32 25.00 5.67
C ILE A 89 -1.25 24.22 6.59
N TYR A 90 -1.56 22.96 6.22
CA TYR A 90 -2.41 22.06 6.99
C TYR A 90 -1.55 21.10 7.81
N ARG A 91 -1.89 20.90 9.07
CA ARG A 91 -1.29 19.84 9.89
C ARG A 91 -2.16 18.62 9.81
N PHE A 92 -1.57 17.50 9.41
CA PHE A 92 -2.27 16.22 9.48
C PHE A 92 -2.66 15.97 10.94
N PRO A 93 -3.90 15.52 11.20
CA PRO A 93 -4.35 15.27 12.57
C PRO A 93 -3.57 14.08 13.16
N LYS A 94 -3.37 14.10 14.47
CA LYS A 94 -2.72 13.00 15.19
C LYS A 94 -3.62 11.79 15.20
N MET A 95 -3.05 10.63 14.85
CA MET A 95 -3.77 9.37 14.76
C MET A 95 -3.50 8.44 15.94
N GLY A 96 -4.37 7.44 16.14
CA GLY A 96 -4.18 6.39 17.13
C GLY A 96 -4.67 6.74 18.55
N GLU A 97 -5.51 7.76 18.69
CA GLU A 97 -6.12 8.11 20.00
C GLU A 97 -7.36 7.26 20.31
N LYS A 98 -8.17 6.92 19.29
CA LYS A 98 -9.36 6.07 19.45
C LYS A 98 -9.09 4.62 19.13
N ALA A 99 -8.31 4.34 18.08
CA ALA A 99 -8.03 3.00 17.63
C ALA A 99 -6.61 2.86 17.07
N MET A 100 -5.98 1.73 17.32
CA MET A 100 -4.76 1.31 16.64
C MET A 100 -5.09 0.67 15.29
N MET A 101 -4.18 0.81 14.30
CA MET A 101 -4.33 0.15 13.01
C MET A 101 -3.32 -0.99 12.86
N VAL A 102 -3.82 -2.19 12.55
CA VAL A 102 -3.02 -3.37 12.20
C VAL A 102 -3.22 -3.68 10.73
N ALA A 103 -2.14 -3.77 9.97
CA ALA A 103 -2.18 -4.07 8.53
C ALA A 103 -1.64 -5.48 8.26
N ILE A 104 -2.41 -6.28 7.52
CA ILE A 104 -2.09 -7.67 7.16
C ILE A 104 -2.16 -7.80 5.64
N PRO A 105 -1.03 -7.76 4.91
CA PRO A 105 -1.03 -7.83 3.45
C PRO A 105 -1.38 -9.23 2.95
N THR A 106 -2.08 -9.27 1.79
CA THR A 106 -2.36 -10.50 1.04
C THR A 106 -1.74 -10.48 -0.36
N SER A 107 -0.90 -9.50 -0.64
CA SER A 107 -0.14 -9.36 -1.88
C SER A 107 1.25 -8.82 -1.60
N SER A 108 2.22 -9.20 -2.44
CA SER A 108 3.62 -8.78 -2.33
C SER A 108 3.92 -7.74 -3.39
N GLY A 109 3.66 -6.46 -3.10
CA GLY A 109 3.87 -5.40 -4.10
C GLY A 109 3.78 -3.99 -3.54
N THR A 110 2.66 -3.60 -2.98
CA THR A 110 2.39 -2.21 -2.62
C THR A 110 3.16 -1.71 -1.39
N GLY A 111 3.49 -2.61 -0.46
CA GLY A 111 4.10 -2.21 0.82
C GLY A 111 3.21 -1.29 1.67
N SER A 112 1.88 -1.25 1.42
CA SER A 112 0.97 -0.32 2.10
C SER A 112 0.93 -0.55 3.60
N GLU A 113 1.27 -1.74 4.07
CA GLU A 113 1.36 -2.11 5.49
C GLU A 113 2.45 -1.34 6.26
N VAL A 114 3.43 -0.78 5.55
CA VAL A 114 4.58 -0.05 6.14
C VAL A 114 4.77 1.34 5.52
N THR A 115 3.74 1.88 4.86
CA THR A 115 3.84 3.18 4.19
C THR A 115 2.85 4.21 4.73
N PRO A 116 3.22 5.50 4.73
CA PRO A 116 2.41 6.60 5.21
C PRO A 116 1.45 7.13 4.14
N PHE A 117 1.09 6.30 3.15
CA PHE A 117 0.29 6.73 2.00
C PHE A 117 -1.07 6.05 1.98
N ALA A 118 -2.07 6.76 1.46
CA ALA A 118 -3.37 6.20 1.08
C ALA A 118 -3.94 6.98 -0.11
N ILE A 119 -4.52 6.28 -1.07
CA ILE A 119 -5.15 6.89 -2.23
C ILE A 119 -6.65 6.63 -2.18
N ILE A 120 -7.45 7.71 -2.27
CA ILE A 120 -8.90 7.62 -2.32
C ILE A 120 -9.43 8.35 -3.55
N THR A 121 -10.48 7.80 -4.15
CA THR A 121 -11.13 8.41 -5.32
C THR A 121 -12.40 9.14 -4.88
N ASP A 122 -12.51 10.40 -5.25
CA ASP A 122 -13.77 11.13 -5.19
C ASP A 122 -14.59 10.79 -6.43
N GLU A 123 -15.66 10.03 -6.27
CA GLU A 123 -16.53 9.57 -7.36
C GLU A 123 -17.25 10.71 -8.07
N LYS A 124 -17.51 11.82 -7.39
CA LYS A 124 -18.25 12.96 -7.96
C LYS A 124 -17.39 13.73 -8.96
N THR A 125 -16.10 13.82 -8.70
CA THR A 125 -15.16 14.58 -9.53
C THR A 125 -14.25 13.68 -10.36
N GLY A 126 -14.19 12.38 -10.06
CA GLY A 126 -13.21 11.44 -10.62
C GLY A 126 -11.77 11.70 -10.15
N THR A 127 -11.59 12.58 -9.16
CA THR A 127 -10.27 12.97 -8.68
C THR A 127 -9.73 11.93 -7.70
N LYS A 128 -8.49 11.50 -7.92
CA LYS A 128 -7.74 10.69 -6.95
C LYS A 128 -6.97 11.60 -6.02
N TRP A 129 -7.21 11.45 -4.73
CA TRP A 129 -6.55 12.22 -3.68
C TRP A 129 -5.51 11.35 -2.99
N PRO A 130 -4.21 11.55 -3.27
CA PRO A 130 -3.16 10.92 -2.52
C PRO A 130 -2.98 11.64 -1.19
N LEU A 131 -3.13 10.92 -0.10
CA LEU A 131 -2.79 11.38 1.25
C LEU A 131 -1.42 10.83 1.63
N ALA A 132 -0.61 11.66 2.27
CA ALA A 132 0.71 11.28 2.74
C ALA A 132 1.06 12.00 4.02
N ASP A 133 1.08 11.26 5.11
CA ASP A 133 1.63 11.72 6.39
C ASP A 133 2.05 10.51 7.23
N TYR A 134 3.10 10.64 8.02
CA TYR A 134 3.55 9.56 8.90
C TYR A 134 2.49 9.14 9.94
N GLU A 135 1.53 9.98 10.24
CA GLU A 135 0.37 9.63 11.07
C GLU A 135 -0.50 8.53 10.44
N LEU A 136 -0.41 8.30 9.12
CA LEU A 136 -1.11 7.20 8.41
C LEU A 136 -0.37 5.85 8.47
N LEU A 137 0.83 5.80 9.05
CA LEU A 137 1.52 4.53 9.21
C LEU A 137 0.70 3.60 10.11
N PRO A 138 0.43 2.36 9.69
CA PRO A 138 -0.15 1.36 10.58
C PRO A 138 0.68 1.19 11.84
N THR A 139 0.01 1.01 12.97
CA THR A 139 0.66 0.78 14.27
C THR A 139 1.45 -0.52 14.26
N MET A 140 0.98 -1.52 13.50
CA MET A 140 1.60 -2.83 13.36
C MET A 140 1.36 -3.37 11.95
N ALA A 141 2.38 -3.99 11.36
CA ALA A 141 2.27 -4.80 10.16
C ALA A 141 2.50 -6.27 10.50
N ILE A 142 1.63 -7.17 10.02
CA ILE A 142 1.78 -8.62 10.14
C ILE A 142 1.93 -9.19 8.74
N VAL A 143 3.17 -9.51 8.35
CA VAL A 143 3.50 -10.06 7.05
C VAL A 143 3.55 -11.58 7.17
N ASP A 144 2.43 -12.22 6.84
CA ASP A 144 2.26 -13.67 6.90
C ASP A 144 2.19 -14.23 5.48
N VAL A 145 3.15 -15.08 5.14
CA VAL A 145 3.28 -15.68 3.82
C VAL A 145 2.06 -16.53 3.43
N ASP A 146 1.39 -17.14 4.39
CA ASP A 146 0.21 -17.98 4.13
C ASP A 146 -0.90 -17.18 3.43
N ASN A 147 -1.02 -15.90 3.72
CA ASN A 147 -1.96 -15.00 3.06
C ASN A 147 -1.61 -14.72 1.58
N MET A 148 -0.40 -15.05 1.13
CA MET A 148 0.10 -14.77 -0.21
C MET A 148 0.29 -16.02 -1.06
N MET A 149 0.16 -17.23 -0.48
CA MET A 149 0.39 -18.50 -1.18
C MET A 149 -0.50 -18.67 -2.42
N ASN A 150 -1.74 -18.19 -2.35
CA ASN A 150 -2.72 -18.35 -3.43
C ASN A 150 -2.77 -17.13 -4.39
N GLN A 151 -1.79 -16.24 -4.34
CA GLN A 151 -1.74 -15.08 -5.23
C GLN A 151 -1.62 -15.53 -6.70
N PRO A 152 -2.55 -15.13 -7.60
CA PRO A 152 -2.52 -15.53 -8.99
C PRO A 152 -1.27 -15.06 -9.74
N LYS A 153 -0.83 -15.80 -10.76
CA LYS A 153 0.37 -15.46 -11.56
C LYS A 153 0.37 -14.03 -12.08
N GLY A 154 -0.74 -13.56 -12.65
CA GLY A 154 -0.86 -12.19 -13.14
C GLY A 154 -0.69 -11.13 -12.05
N LEU A 155 -1.24 -11.37 -10.87
CA LEU A 155 -1.03 -10.49 -9.73
C LEU A 155 0.40 -10.61 -9.20
N THR A 156 0.97 -11.81 -9.15
CA THR A 156 2.36 -12.04 -8.72
C THR A 156 3.35 -11.25 -9.56
N SER A 157 3.23 -11.31 -10.90
CA SER A 157 4.12 -10.56 -11.79
C SER A 157 3.92 -9.06 -11.66
N ALA A 158 2.69 -8.59 -11.71
CA ALA A 158 2.38 -7.17 -11.64
C ALA A 158 2.84 -6.55 -10.29
N SER A 159 2.50 -7.18 -9.17
CA SER A 159 2.88 -6.68 -7.86
C SER A 159 4.38 -6.84 -7.58
N GLY A 160 5.02 -7.90 -8.08
CA GLY A 160 6.46 -8.09 -7.93
C GLY A 160 7.27 -7.05 -8.70
N ILE A 161 6.85 -6.68 -9.91
CA ILE A 161 7.47 -5.58 -10.66
C ILE A 161 7.16 -4.23 -10.03
N ASP A 162 6.01 -4.08 -9.41
CA ASP A 162 5.68 -2.89 -8.64
C ASP A 162 6.64 -2.70 -7.45
N ALA A 163 6.85 -3.75 -6.65
CA ALA A 163 7.85 -3.75 -5.57
C ALA A 163 9.28 -3.44 -6.08
N MET A 164 9.65 -3.98 -7.26
CA MET A 164 10.91 -3.66 -7.93
C MET A 164 11.00 -2.18 -8.26
N THR A 165 9.92 -1.62 -8.82
CA THR A 165 9.86 -0.22 -9.22
C THR A 165 9.95 0.70 -7.99
N HIS A 166 9.25 0.38 -6.91
CA HIS A 166 9.34 1.07 -5.62
C HIS A 166 10.80 1.14 -5.14
N ALA A 167 11.49 0.01 -5.14
CA ALA A 167 12.87 -0.06 -4.68
C ALA A 167 13.83 0.72 -5.59
N ILE A 168 13.70 0.59 -6.92
CA ILE A 168 14.54 1.33 -7.88
C ILE A 168 14.33 2.83 -7.74
N GLU A 169 13.07 3.29 -7.68
CA GLU A 169 12.78 4.72 -7.55
C GLU A 169 13.22 5.28 -6.20
N ALA A 170 13.05 4.54 -5.11
CA ALA A 170 13.58 4.92 -3.82
C ALA A 170 15.10 5.08 -3.83
N TYR A 171 15.82 4.20 -4.53
CA TYR A 171 17.27 4.23 -4.64
C TYR A 171 17.78 5.45 -5.43
N VAL A 172 17.10 5.83 -6.52
CA VAL A 172 17.51 6.98 -7.36
C VAL A 172 16.84 8.28 -6.97
N SER A 173 16.06 8.29 -5.89
CA SER A 173 15.36 9.48 -5.41
C SER A 173 16.33 10.56 -4.92
N ILE A 174 15.99 11.82 -5.12
CA ILE A 174 16.70 12.95 -4.52
C ILE A 174 16.63 12.96 -2.98
N MET A 175 15.71 12.20 -2.39
CA MET A 175 15.55 12.03 -0.95
C MET A 175 16.19 10.74 -0.43
N ALA A 176 16.91 10.00 -1.30
CA ALA A 176 17.62 8.80 -0.91
C ALA A 176 18.67 9.07 0.18
N SER A 177 18.92 8.08 0.98
CA SER A 177 19.89 8.13 2.08
C SER A 177 20.55 6.76 2.25
N PRO A 178 21.71 6.64 2.91
CA PRO A 178 22.32 5.33 3.16
C PRO A 178 21.40 4.31 3.82
N PHE A 179 20.39 4.76 4.59
CA PHE A 179 19.38 3.89 5.20
C PHE A 179 18.40 3.36 4.16
N THR A 180 17.86 4.23 3.31
CA THR A 180 16.92 3.84 2.26
C THR A 180 17.61 3.06 1.15
N ASP A 181 18.87 3.37 0.84
CA ASP A 181 19.67 2.67 -0.18
C ASP A 181 19.89 1.20 0.19
N GLY A 182 20.22 0.93 1.47
CA GLY A 182 20.39 -0.43 1.96
C GLY A 182 19.13 -1.27 1.81
N LEU A 183 17.96 -0.69 2.18
CA LEU A 183 16.65 -1.32 2.02
C LEU A 183 16.31 -1.54 0.53
N ALA A 184 16.46 -0.50 -0.29
CA ALA A 184 16.15 -0.56 -1.71
C ALA A 184 16.96 -1.62 -2.44
N LEU A 185 18.28 -1.66 -2.22
CA LEU A 185 19.17 -2.65 -2.83
C LEU A 185 18.83 -4.08 -2.40
N GLU A 186 18.47 -4.30 -1.15
CA GLU A 186 18.07 -5.62 -0.69
C GLU A 186 16.74 -6.05 -1.33
N ALA A 187 15.75 -5.16 -1.38
CA ALA A 187 14.49 -5.45 -2.08
C ALA A 187 14.72 -5.80 -3.56
N ILE A 188 15.55 -5.04 -4.28
CA ILE A 188 15.92 -5.33 -5.68
C ILE A 188 16.50 -6.73 -5.81
N LYS A 189 17.47 -7.10 -4.98
CA LYS A 189 18.08 -8.44 -5.01
C LYS A 189 17.07 -9.56 -4.79
N LEU A 190 16.19 -9.39 -3.79
CA LEU A 190 15.17 -10.37 -3.47
C LEU A 190 14.19 -10.54 -4.63
N VAL A 191 13.70 -9.45 -5.22
CA VAL A 191 12.77 -9.52 -6.36
C VAL A 191 13.44 -10.21 -7.55
N PHE A 192 14.65 -9.80 -7.95
CA PHE A 192 15.37 -10.45 -9.07
C PHE A 192 15.56 -11.93 -8.86
N LYS A 193 15.84 -12.34 -7.63
CA LYS A 193 16.13 -13.74 -7.33
C LYS A 193 14.88 -14.60 -7.23
N TYR A 194 13.80 -14.09 -6.63
CA TYR A 194 12.68 -14.92 -6.20
C TYR A 194 11.38 -14.70 -6.99
N LEU A 195 11.21 -13.55 -7.67
CA LEU A 195 10.02 -13.32 -8.48
C LEU A 195 9.81 -14.38 -9.57
N PRO A 196 10.84 -14.84 -10.31
CA PRO A 196 10.65 -15.91 -11.28
C PRO A 196 10.08 -17.20 -10.67
N SER A 197 10.61 -17.65 -9.53
CA SER A 197 10.11 -18.85 -8.85
C SER A 197 8.71 -18.64 -8.26
N ALA A 198 8.46 -17.49 -7.63
CA ALA A 198 7.15 -17.13 -7.12
C ALA A 198 6.09 -17.06 -8.22
N TYR A 199 6.47 -16.65 -9.43
CA TYR A 199 5.58 -16.65 -10.60
C TYR A 199 5.32 -18.06 -11.14
N GLU A 200 6.37 -18.87 -11.33
CA GLU A 200 6.25 -20.20 -11.94
C GLU A 200 5.63 -21.23 -10.99
N ASN A 201 6.07 -21.24 -9.73
CA ASN A 201 5.79 -22.28 -8.76
C ASN A 201 5.00 -21.79 -7.53
N GLY A 202 4.57 -20.55 -7.49
CA GLY A 202 4.12 -19.79 -6.31
C GLY A 202 3.36 -20.56 -5.22
N SER A 203 2.31 -21.33 -5.57
CA SER A 203 1.55 -22.12 -4.59
C SER A 203 2.33 -23.29 -4.00
N ASN A 204 3.44 -23.70 -4.62
CA ASN A 204 4.28 -24.83 -4.23
C ASN A 204 5.67 -24.39 -3.75
N ASP A 205 5.95 -23.08 -3.73
CA ASP A 205 7.22 -22.50 -3.27
C ASP A 205 6.97 -21.44 -2.20
N PRO A 206 6.68 -21.86 -0.96
CA PRO A 206 6.43 -20.92 0.13
C PRO A 206 7.65 -20.05 0.44
N TYR A 207 8.87 -20.54 0.19
CA TYR A 207 10.08 -19.78 0.41
C TYR A 207 10.20 -18.60 -0.57
N ALA A 208 9.93 -18.82 -1.87
CA ALA A 208 9.92 -17.73 -2.83
C ALA A 208 8.80 -16.71 -2.52
N ARG A 209 7.63 -17.18 -2.06
CA ARG A 209 6.55 -16.29 -1.61
C ARG A 209 6.94 -15.46 -0.40
N GLU A 210 7.57 -16.07 0.60
CA GLU A 210 8.10 -15.37 1.78
C GLU A 210 9.10 -14.28 1.37
N LYS A 211 10.06 -14.63 0.51
CA LYS A 211 11.06 -13.66 0.04
C LYS A 211 10.45 -12.52 -0.80
N MET A 212 9.38 -12.79 -1.54
CA MET A 212 8.64 -11.71 -2.23
C MET A 212 7.85 -10.84 -1.26
N ALA A 213 7.28 -11.40 -0.19
CA ALA A 213 6.62 -10.64 0.86
C ALA A 213 7.61 -9.73 1.61
N GLU A 214 8.75 -10.28 1.99
CA GLU A 214 9.86 -9.51 2.57
C GLU A 214 10.31 -8.38 1.64
N ALA A 215 10.53 -8.67 0.34
CA ALA A 215 10.95 -7.69 -0.65
C ALA A 215 9.95 -6.52 -0.78
N SER A 216 8.66 -6.83 -0.83
CA SER A 216 7.60 -5.83 -0.87
C SER A 216 7.60 -4.93 0.37
N CYS A 217 7.69 -5.53 1.54
CA CYS A 217 7.75 -4.80 2.81
C CYS A 217 9.01 -3.93 2.90
N ILE A 218 10.19 -4.47 2.56
CA ILE A 218 11.46 -3.73 2.58
C ILE A 218 11.44 -2.57 1.56
N ALA A 219 10.90 -2.79 0.34
CA ALA A 219 10.72 -1.73 -0.64
C ALA A 219 9.77 -0.65 -0.11
N GLY A 220 8.69 -1.06 0.59
CA GLY A 220 7.77 -0.16 1.28
C GLY A 220 8.48 0.76 2.28
N MET A 221 9.31 0.19 3.13
CA MET A 221 10.11 0.96 4.10
C MET A 221 11.08 1.94 3.41
N ALA A 222 11.67 1.53 2.27
CA ALA A 222 12.57 2.39 1.51
C ALA A 222 11.83 3.62 0.95
N PHE A 223 10.77 3.39 0.17
CA PHE A 223 10.08 4.50 -0.48
C PHE A 223 9.18 5.32 0.47
N ALA A 224 8.76 4.78 1.60
CA ALA A 224 8.10 5.55 2.64
C ALA A 224 8.94 6.75 3.11
N ASN A 225 10.26 6.66 3.00
CA ASN A 225 11.22 7.69 3.42
C ASN A 225 11.88 8.41 2.24
N ALA A 226 12.16 7.70 1.13
CA ALA A 226 12.79 8.28 -0.05
C ALA A 226 11.81 8.80 -1.10
N PHE A 227 10.52 8.46 -0.97
CA PHE A 227 9.48 8.70 -1.96
C PHE A 227 9.74 7.98 -3.31
N LEU A 228 8.94 8.32 -4.30
CA LEU A 228 8.94 7.75 -5.64
C LEU A 228 9.33 8.82 -6.67
N GLY A 229 9.40 8.46 -7.93
CA GLY A 229 9.88 9.33 -8.98
C GLY A 229 9.01 9.35 -10.24
N LEU A 230 9.69 9.43 -11.38
CA LEU A 230 9.08 9.63 -12.69
C LEU A 230 8.23 8.43 -13.12
N ASN A 231 8.67 7.21 -12.80
CA ASN A 231 7.97 5.99 -13.22
C ASN A 231 6.55 5.94 -12.65
N HIS A 232 6.41 6.08 -11.34
CA HIS A 232 5.10 6.10 -10.69
C HIS A 232 4.25 7.29 -11.12
N SER A 233 4.85 8.47 -11.31
CA SER A 233 4.14 9.65 -11.80
C SER A 233 3.50 9.41 -13.18
N MET A 234 4.19 8.72 -14.08
CA MET A 234 3.68 8.34 -15.40
C MET A 234 2.67 7.19 -15.31
N ALA A 235 2.97 6.15 -14.52
CA ALA A 235 2.12 4.98 -14.35
C ALA A 235 0.74 5.35 -13.78
N HIS A 236 0.67 6.28 -12.84
CA HIS A 236 -0.61 6.80 -12.34
C HIS A 236 -1.47 7.42 -13.44
N LYS A 237 -0.84 8.18 -14.37
CA LYS A 237 -1.57 8.75 -15.51
C LYS A 237 -2.03 7.68 -16.49
N LEU A 238 -1.18 6.72 -16.82
CA LEU A 238 -1.55 5.58 -17.67
C LEU A 238 -2.70 4.78 -17.07
N GLY A 239 -2.65 4.48 -15.78
CA GLY A 239 -3.72 3.80 -15.05
C GLY A 239 -5.04 4.59 -15.09
N ALA A 240 -4.98 5.90 -14.85
CA ALA A 240 -6.15 6.76 -14.84
C ALA A 240 -6.82 6.89 -16.22
N TYR A 241 -6.04 7.05 -17.31
CA TYR A 241 -6.57 7.26 -18.65
C TYR A 241 -6.91 5.96 -19.40
N HIS A 242 -6.16 4.88 -19.14
CA HIS A 242 -6.27 3.64 -19.91
C HIS A 242 -6.74 2.44 -19.07
N HIS A 243 -7.06 2.65 -17.80
CA HIS A 243 -7.49 1.60 -16.86
C HIS A 243 -6.52 0.41 -16.79
N LEU A 244 -5.22 0.68 -16.94
CA LEU A 244 -4.19 -0.35 -16.80
C LEU A 244 -3.99 -0.69 -15.32
N PRO A 245 -3.84 -1.97 -14.98
CA PRO A 245 -3.44 -2.35 -13.63
C PRO A 245 -2.12 -1.68 -13.25
N HIS A 246 -2.03 -1.17 -12.02
CA HIS A 246 -0.92 -0.32 -11.56
C HIS A 246 0.47 -0.92 -11.81
N GLY A 247 0.70 -2.17 -11.38
CA GLY A 247 1.99 -2.84 -11.58
C GLY A 247 2.31 -3.12 -13.05
N VAL A 248 1.29 -3.29 -13.91
CA VAL A 248 1.49 -3.42 -15.36
C VAL A 248 1.91 -2.07 -15.97
N ALA A 249 1.26 -0.98 -15.55
CA ALA A 249 1.62 0.37 -16.00
C ALA A 249 3.06 0.69 -15.61
N ASN A 250 3.48 0.37 -14.37
CA ASN A 250 4.86 0.52 -13.93
C ASN A 250 5.83 -0.31 -14.77
N ALA A 251 5.52 -1.58 -15.03
CA ALA A 251 6.39 -2.49 -15.79
C ALA A 251 6.66 -2.01 -17.22
N VAL A 252 5.64 -1.48 -17.90
CA VAL A 252 5.74 -1.06 -19.31
C VAL A 252 6.73 0.08 -19.51
N ILE A 253 6.81 1.02 -18.57
CA ILE A 253 7.65 2.22 -18.70
C ILE A 253 8.98 2.14 -17.94
N LEU A 254 9.14 1.15 -17.05
CA LEU A 254 10.28 1.08 -16.12
C LEU A 254 11.64 1.11 -16.85
N THR A 255 11.79 0.35 -17.92
CA THR A 255 13.08 0.28 -18.64
C THR A 255 13.44 1.59 -19.33
N ASP A 256 12.47 2.34 -19.83
CA ASP A 256 12.71 3.62 -20.48
C ASP A 256 13.02 4.71 -19.44
N VAL A 257 12.35 4.68 -18.29
CA VAL A 257 12.67 5.59 -17.17
C VAL A 257 14.05 5.31 -16.60
N ILE A 258 14.45 4.02 -16.46
CA ILE A 258 15.83 3.67 -16.03
C ILE A 258 16.86 4.22 -17.04
N ARG A 259 16.64 4.05 -18.35
CA ARG A 259 17.55 4.59 -19.38
C ARG A 259 17.62 6.11 -19.32
N TYR A 260 16.48 6.77 -19.14
CA TYR A 260 16.41 8.22 -19.00
C TYR A 260 17.24 8.69 -17.80
N ASN A 261 17.00 8.13 -16.63
CA ASN A 261 17.72 8.49 -15.40
C ASN A 261 19.23 8.19 -15.52
N ALA A 262 19.61 7.07 -16.13
CA ALA A 262 21.02 6.69 -16.31
C ALA A 262 21.78 7.61 -17.30
N ALA A 263 21.09 8.26 -18.24
CA ALA A 263 21.70 9.18 -19.18
C ALA A 263 22.15 10.50 -18.53
N GLU A 264 21.52 10.89 -17.41
CA GLU A 264 21.81 12.13 -16.70
C GLU A 264 22.87 11.96 -15.59
N VAL A 265 23.34 10.74 -15.36
CA VAL A 265 24.37 10.42 -14.35
C VAL A 265 25.64 9.97 -15.10
N PRO A 266 26.71 10.78 -15.12
CA PRO A 266 27.98 10.41 -15.77
C PRO A 266 28.72 9.29 -15.02
#